data_21fb3ff891f7444f1b67360251dbc01c
#
_entry.id   21fb3ff891f7444f1b67360251dbc01c
#
_cell.length_a   1.000
_cell.length_b   1.000
_cell.length_c   1.000
_cell.angle_alpha   90.00
_cell.angle_beta   90.00
_cell.angle_gamma   90.00
#
_symmetry.space_group_name_H-M   'P 1'
#
loop_
_entity.id
_entity.type
_entity.pdbx_description
1 polymer ?
#
loop_
_entity_poly.entity_id
_entity_poly.type
_entity_poly.pdbx_seq_one_letter_code
_entity_poly.pdbx_strand_id
1 'polypeptide(L)'
;MEGQRGGDARWRAARPRVVADLRVSDIMRRSGAVPTVTAGTPLLDVARAMARRHAEAMPVTDDDRRVIGVVAESDLLARAATLAGPKGGTGPVRLFPKAKVPVAKETAAALMTAPVVTVRPWTAVIEAARTAARARVRQIYVTDHHDRLVGVVTRNELLHALVRDDSAIHDEIADRVLRELDIPSSQVRVRVRNGVVTLTGALNAARIAALTDAVKRIADVSEVDDLLTEI
;
A
#
# COMPACT_ATOMS: atom_id res chain seq x y z
N MET A 1 8.51 -4.10 -57.57
CA MET A 1 8.69 -2.84 -56.81
C MET A 1 7.55 -2.72 -55.80
N GLU A 2 7.75 -3.13 -54.62
CA GLU A 2 6.89 -2.67 -53.49
C GLU A 2 7.58 -3.12 -52.21
N GLY A 3 7.94 -2.12 -51.45
CA GLY A 3 8.80 -2.32 -50.29
C GLY A 3 8.03 -2.79 -49.07
N GLN A 4 8.53 -3.83 -48.47
CA GLN A 4 8.20 -4.27 -47.13
C GLN A 4 8.62 -3.20 -46.11
N ARG A 5 7.64 -2.56 -45.46
CA ARG A 5 7.86 -1.84 -44.23
C ARG A 5 7.58 -2.80 -43.07
N GLY A 6 8.62 -3.44 -42.61
CA GLY A 6 8.64 -4.14 -41.34
C GLY A 6 8.44 -3.15 -40.18
N GLY A 7 7.31 -3.25 -39.50
CA GLY A 7 7.06 -2.52 -38.28
C GLY A 7 7.92 -3.05 -37.14
N ASP A 8 8.93 -2.30 -36.74
CA ASP A 8 9.68 -2.48 -35.51
C ASP A 8 8.72 -2.26 -34.33
N ALA A 9 8.01 -3.29 -33.93
CA ALA A 9 7.40 -3.37 -32.61
C ALA A 9 8.53 -3.53 -31.59
N ARG A 10 9.14 -2.40 -31.18
CA ARG A 10 10.07 -2.36 -30.06
C ARG A 10 9.33 -2.79 -28.81
N TRP A 11 9.46 -4.03 -28.47
CA TRP A 11 9.24 -4.63 -27.18
C TRP A 11 9.99 -3.80 -26.13
N ARG A 12 9.33 -2.85 -25.51
CA ARG A 12 9.84 -2.25 -24.26
C ARG A 12 9.60 -3.30 -23.17
N ALA A 13 10.60 -4.14 -22.97
CA ALA A 13 10.67 -4.96 -21.76
C ALA A 13 10.48 -4.01 -20.57
N ALA A 14 9.41 -4.20 -19.82
CA ALA A 14 9.18 -3.46 -18.59
C ALA A 14 10.37 -3.76 -17.67
N ARG A 15 11.17 -2.73 -17.37
CA ARG A 15 12.26 -2.88 -16.39
C ARG A 15 11.62 -3.31 -15.06
N PRO A 16 12.18 -4.29 -14.33
CA PRO A 16 11.71 -4.62 -13.01
C PRO A 16 11.70 -3.34 -12.19
N ARG A 17 10.53 -2.97 -11.65
CA ARG A 17 10.38 -1.74 -10.87
C ARG A 17 11.13 -1.92 -9.56
N VAL A 18 12.25 -1.25 -9.40
CA VAL A 18 12.95 -1.15 -8.12
C VAL A 18 12.03 -0.39 -7.16
N VAL A 19 12.02 -0.75 -5.88
CA VAL A 19 11.20 -0.08 -4.84
C VAL A 19 11.36 1.46 -4.88
N ALA A 20 12.55 1.94 -5.28
CA ALA A 20 12.84 3.36 -5.47
C ALA A 20 11.99 4.02 -6.57
N ASP A 21 11.47 3.26 -7.53
CA ASP A 21 10.69 3.77 -8.66
C ASP A 21 9.18 3.72 -8.42
N LEU A 22 8.73 3.01 -7.36
CA LEU A 22 7.31 2.89 -7.06
C LEU A 22 6.72 4.23 -6.60
N ARG A 23 5.59 4.58 -7.20
CA ARG A 23 4.78 5.75 -6.85
C ARG A 23 3.54 5.35 -6.08
N VAL A 24 3.03 6.29 -5.30
CA VAL A 24 1.78 6.10 -4.56
C VAL A 24 0.63 5.69 -5.48
N SER A 25 0.59 6.22 -6.72
CA SER A 25 -0.39 5.83 -7.75
C SER A 25 -0.41 4.35 -8.10
N ASP A 26 0.72 3.64 -7.88
CA ASP A 26 0.88 2.22 -8.25
C ASP A 26 0.27 1.29 -7.18
N ILE A 27 0.14 1.78 -5.94
CA ILE A 27 -0.29 1.00 -4.78
C ILE A 27 -1.59 1.51 -4.12
N MET A 28 -2.03 2.74 -4.42
CA MET A 28 -3.18 3.34 -3.77
C MET A 28 -4.50 2.65 -4.17
N ARG A 29 -5.43 2.57 -3.24
CA ARG A 29 -6.84 2.31 -3.55
C ARG A 29 -7.46 3.59 -4.09
N ARG A 30 -8.08 3.51 -5.27
CA ARG A 30 -8.68 4.67 -5.94
C ARG A 30 -9.90 5.20 -5.20
N SER A 31 -10.18 6.49 -5.32
CA SER A 31 -11.22 7.21 -4.59
C SER A 31 -12.64 6.64 -4.73
N GLY A 32 -12.97 5.96 -5.84
CA GLY A 32 -14.26 5.26 -5.99
C GLY A 32 -14.50 4.15 -4.95
N ALA A 33 -13.43 3.59 -4.36
CA ALA A 33 -13.50 2.60 -3.28
C ALA A 33 -13.35 3.23 -1.88
N VAL A 34 -13.09 4.56 -1.78
CA VAL A 34 -12.87 5.26 -0.51
C VAL A 34 -14.17 5.92 -0.09
N PRO A 35 -14.81 5.46 1.00
CA PRO A 35 -16.00 6.13 1.51
C PRO A 35 -15.63 7.50 2.09
N THR A 36 -16.44 8.50 1.80
CA THR A 36 -16.30 9.87 2.30
C THR A 36 -17.56 10.32 3.02
N VAL A 37 -17.43 11.32 3.88
CA VAL A 37 -18.53 12.04 4.48
C VAL A 37 -18.34 13.54 4.30
N THR A 38 -19.39 14.32 4.44
CA THR A 38 -19.31 15.79 4.46
C THR A 38 -19.18 16.33 5.88
N ALA A 39 -18.75 17.58 6.02
CA ALA A 39 -18.64 18.26 7.29
C ALA A 39 -19.95 18.26 8.12
N GLY A 40 -21.08 18.33 7.43
CA GLY A 40 -22.42 18.33 8.06
C GLY A 40 -22.97 16.94 8.41
N THR A 41 -22.29 15.85 8.04
CA THR A 41 -22.77 14.49 8.31
C THR A 41 -22.89 14.25 9.82
N PRO A 42 -24.06 13.81 10.34
CA PRO A 42 -24.23 13.48 11.75
C PRO A 42 -23.25 12.37 12.19
N LEU A 43 -22.67 12.51 13.40
CA LEU A 43 -21.67 11.54 13.91
C LEU A 43 -22.19 10.10 13.96
N LEU A 44 -23.49 9.92 14.24
CA LEU A 44 -24.11 8.60 14.22
C LEU A 44 -24.07 7.96 12.83
N ASP A 45 -24.25 8.76 11.78
CA ASP A 45 -24.22 8.28 10.41
C ASP A 45 -22.78 8.02 9.95
N VAL A 46 -21.80 8.82 10.44
CA VAL A 46 -20.37 8.53 10.28
C VAL A 46 -20.04 7.18 10.90
N ALA A 47 -20.42 6.95 12.17
CA ALA A 47 -20.18 5.69 12.87
C ALA A 47 -20.82 4.48 12.15
N ARG A 48 -22.06 4.63 11.70
CA ARG A 48 -22.74 3.59 10.89
C ARG A 48 -22.03 3.29 9.58
N ALA A 49 -21.57 4.33 8.90
CA ALA A 49 -20.83 4.20 7.65
C ALA A 49 -19.50 3.50 7.86
N MET A 50 -18.75 3.85 8.93
CA MET A 50 -17.49 3.20 9.30
C MET A 50 -17.71 1.72 9.63
N ALA A 51 -18.68 1.41 10.47
CA ALA A 51 -19.00 0.03 10.87
C ALA A 51 -19.37 -0.86 9.67
N ARG A 52 -20.22 -0.36 8.76
CA ARG A 52 -20.62 -1.12 7.56
C ARG A 52 -19.48 -1.38 6.60
N ARG A 53 -18.45 -0.54 6.59
CA ARG A 53 -17.34 -0.61 5.65
C ARG A 53 -16.04 -1.08 6.27
N HIS A 54 -16.06 -1.43 7.56
CA HIS A 54 -14.88 -1.79 8.34
C HIS A 54 -13.75 -0.75 8.18
N ALA A 55 -14.13 0.54 8.19
CA ALA A 55 -13.20 1.63 7.97
C ALA A 55 -12.67 2.14 9.33
N GLU A 56 -11.35 2.16 9.49
CA GLU A 56 -10.68 2.69 10.69
C GLU A 56 -10.68 4.23 10.76
N ALA A 57 -10.80 4.89 9.62
CA ALA A 57 -10.96 6.33 9.51
C ALA A 57 -11.68 6.70 8.22
N MET A 58 -12.35 7.85 8.23
CA MET A 58 -13.15 8.32 7.10
C MET A 58 -12.80 9.78 6.80
N PRO A 59 -12.42 10.10 5.54
CA PRO A 59 -12.12 11.46 5.15
C PRO A 59 -13.40 12.28 5.05
N VAL A 60 -13.32 13.50 5.54
CA VAL A 60 -14.35 14.52 5.41
C VAL A 60 -13.99 15.38 4.21
N THR A 61 -14.92 15.51 3.27
CA THR A 61 -14.71 16.30 2.07
C THR A 61 -15.72 17.45 1.97
N ASP A 62 -15.30 18.49 1.26
CA ASP A 62 -16.22 19.53 0.80
C ASP A 62 -16.97 19.11 -0.49
N ASP A 63 -17.78 20.02 -1.03
CA ASP A 63 -18.58 19.80 -2.25
C ASP A 63 -17.70 19.62 -3.51
N ASP A 64 -16.49 20.16 -3.50
CA ASP A 64 -15.49 20.00 -4.55
C ASP A 64 -14.66 18.69 -4.38
N ARG A 65 -15.01 17.86 -3.39
CA ARG A 65 -14.28 16.63 -3.01
C ARG A 65 -12.85 16.88 -2.48
N ARG A 66 -12.55 18.08 -2.00
CA ARG A 66 -11.29 18.35 -1.30
C ARG A 66 -11.34 17.75 0.09
N VAL A 67 -10.22 17.18 0.53
CA VAL A 67 -10.12 16.59 1.86
C VAL A 67 -9.89 17.72 2.89
N ILE A 68 -10.90 17.98 3.71
CA ILE A 68 -10.89 19.05 4.72
C ILE A 68 -10.68 18.56 6.14
N GLY A 69 -10.86 17.26 6.39
CA GLY A 69 -10.69 16.65 7.70
C GLY A 69 -10.71 15.13 7.62
N VAL A 70 -10.51 14.48 8.76
CA VAL A 70 -10.64 13.04 8.94
C VAL A 70 -11.27 12.73 10.28
N VAL A 71 -12.22 11.79 10.32
CA VAL A 71 -12.77 11.21 11.56
C VAL A 71 -12.21 9.80 11.70
N ALA A 72 -11.51 9.52 12.80
CA ALA A 72 -11.01 8.19 13.11
C ALA A 72 -11.98 7.43 14.04
N GLU A 73 -11.94 6.11 13.99
CA GLU A 73 -12.70 5.24 14.89
C GLU A 73 -12.39 5.56 16.37
N SER A 74 -11.11 5.81 16.69
CA SER A 74 -10.66 6.21 18.02
C SER A 74 -11.35 7.46 18.54
N ASP A 75 -11.62 8.43 17.67
CA ASP A 75 -12.26 9.69 18.05
C ASP A 75 -13.73 9.46 18.39
N LEU A 76 -14.42 8.63 17.61
CA LEU A 76 -15.79 8.21 17.88
C LEU A 76 -15.90 7.43 19.20
N LEU A 77 -14.97 6.51 19.46
CA LEU A 77 -14.93 5.72 20.69
C LEU A 77 -14.64 6.60 21.91
N ALA A 78 -13.67 7.52 21.82
CA ALA A 78 -13.37 8.48 22.86
C ALA A 78 -14.58 9.37 23.18
N ARG A 79 -15.27 9.84 22.14
CA ARG A 79 -16.49 10.63 22.29
C ARG A 79 -17.62 9.85 22.96
N ALA A 80 -17.84 8.60 22.54
CA ALA A 80 -18.82 7.71 23.14
C ALA A 80 -18.53 7.45 24.64
N ALA A 81 -17.25 7.21 24.98
CA ALA A 81 -16.82 7.00 26.36
C ALA A 81 -17.08 8.25 27.25
N THR A 82 -16.80 9.44 26.72
CA THR A 82 -17.09 10.70 27.42
C THR A 82 -18.59 10.89 27.72
N LEU A 83 -19.44 10.48 26.78
CA LEU A 83 -20.90 10.56 26.92
C LEU A 83 -21.47 9.51 27.89
N ALA A 84 -20.80 8.36 28.03
CA ALA A 84 -21.22 7.28 28.92
C ALA A 84 -21.03 7.62 30.41
N GLY A 85 -20.20 8.61 30.75
CA GLY A 85 -19.89 9.03 32.12
C GLY A 85 -19.08 7.99 32.91
N PRO A 86 -18.62 8.36 34.14
CA PRO A 86 -17.74 7.50 34.96
C PRO A 86 -18.44 6.31 35.65
N LYS A 87 -19.76 6.16 35.54
CA LYS A 87 -20.49 5.01 36.09
C LYS A 87 -20.58 3.92 35.01
N GLY A 88 -19.68 2.96 35.08
CA GLY A 88 -19.74 1.74 34.33
C GLY A 88 -21.03 0.95 34.59
N GLY A 89 -22.06 1.19 33.81
CA GLY A 89 -23.21 0.32 33.76
C GLY A 89 -22.81 -0.99 33.07
N THR A 90 -23.17 -2.15 33.68
CA THR A 90 -22.93 -3.50 33.15
C THR A 90 -23.83 -3.86 31.96
N GLY A 91 -24.38 -2.87 31.26
CA GLY A 91 -25.17 -3.06 30.03
C GLY A 91 -24.35 -2.92 28.76
N PRO A 92 -24.88 -3.37 27.61
CA PRO A 92 -24.19 -3.22 26.33
C PRO A 92 -23.87 -1.75 26.09
N VAL A 93 -22.58 -1.44 25.84
CA VAL A 93 -22.11 -0.09 25.54
C VAL A 93 -22.84 0.40 24.28
N ARG A 94 -23.82 1.28 24.48
CA ARG A 94 -24.41 2.01 23.36
C ARG A 94 -23.46 3.12 22.99
N LEU A 95 -22.93 3.08 21.80
CA LEU A 95 -22.03 4.13 21.27
C LEU A 95 -22.61 5.55 21.44
N PHE A 96 -23.93 5.63 21.50
CA PHE A 96 -24.66 6.87 21.73
C PHE A 96 -25.80 6.57 22.73
N PRO A 97 -25.56 6.71 24.04
CA PRO A 97 -26.66 6.62 25.03
C PRO A 97 -27.71 7.67 24.68
N LYS A 98 -28.98 7.38 25.02
CA LYS A 98 -30.05 8.39 24.96
C LYS A 98 -29.75 9.49 25.98
N ALA A 99 -28.75 10.31 25.73
CA ALA A 99 -28.39 11.43 26.57
C ALA A 99 -29.43 12.55 26.39
N LYS A 100 -29.72 13.27 27.47
CA LYS A 100 -30.58 14.46 27.50
C LYS A 100 -29.99 15.63 26.67
N VAL A 101 -28.78 15.50 26.13
CA VAL A 101 -28.17 16.42 25.19
C VAL A 101 -28.33 15.80 23.79
N PRO A 102 -28.91 16.51 22.84
CA PRO A 102 -29.15 15.95 21.49
C PRO A 102 -27.82 15.73 20.77
N VAL A 103 -27.26 14.52 20.89
CA VAL A 103 -26.17 14.01 20.03
C VAL A 103 -26.53 14.13 18.54
N ALA A 104 -27.80 14.26 18.25
CA ALA A 104 -28.35 14.51 16.91
C ALA A 104 -27.87 15.83 16.25
N LYS A 105 -27.13 16.68 16.95
CA LYS A 105 -26.57 17.94 16.42
C LYS A 105 -25.06 17.89 16.21
N GLU A 106 -24.36 16.86 16.69
CA GLU A 106 -22.92 16.75 16.46
C GLU A 106 -22.66 16.18 15.07
N THR A 107 -21.82 16.87 14.32
CA THR A 107 -21.48 16.54 12.94
C THR A 107 -20.01 16.14 12.81
N ALA A 108 -19.64 15.60 11.67
CA ALA A 108 -18.25 15.25 11.37
C ALA A 108 -17.30 16.43 11.59
N ALA A 109 -17.72 17.67 11.27
CA ALA A 109 -16.90 18.87 11.50
C ALA A 109 -16.53 19.09 12.97
N ALA A 110 -17.40 18.69 13.91
CA ALA A 110 -17.15 18.87 15.32
C ALA A 110 -16.11 17.91 15.91
N LEU A 111 -15.86 16.78 15.22
CA LEU A 111 -14.97 15.71 15.69
C LEU A 111 -13.76 15.48 14.78
N MET A 112 -13.79 15.97 13.55
CA MET A 112 -12.71 15.74 12.59
C MET A 112 -11.40 16.36 13.05
N THR A 113 -10.31 15.66 12.76
CA THR A 113 -8.94 16.19 12.88
C THR A 113 -8.55 16.87 11.57
N ALA A 114 -8.02 18.09 11.66
CA ALA A 114 -7.47 18.87 10.55
C ALA A 114 -6.19 19.60 11.01
N PRO A 115 -5.21 19.86 10.13
CA PRO A 115 -5.17 19.45 8.72
C PRO A 115 -4.94 17.96 8.55
N VAL A 116 -5.37 17.40 7.40
CA VAL A 116 -5.18 15.99 7.06
C VAL A 116 -3.83 15.78 6.42
N VAL A 117 -3.17 14.68 6.77
CA VAL A 117 -1.93 14.26 6.11
C VAL A 117 -2.27 13.68 4.73
N THR A 118 -1.79 14.35 3.69
CA THR A 118 -2.02 13.94 2.30
C THR A 118 -0.70 13.77 1.56
N VAL A 119 -0.73 12.99 0.48
CA VAL A 119 0.37 12.85 -0.49
C VAL A 119 -0.19 12.94 -1.91
N ARG A 120 0.71 13.09 -2.89
CA ARG A 120 0.33 13.14 -4.29
C ARG A 120 0.47 11.76 -4.96
N PRO A 121 -0.25 11.46 -6.04
CA PRO A 121 -0.13 10.19 -6.77
C PRO A 121 1.31 9.89 -7.23
N TRP A 122 2.07 10.92 -7.55
CA TRP A 122 3.47 10.81 -8.01
C TRP A 122 4.51 10.81 -6.90
N THR A 123 4.09 10.90 -5.62
CA THR A 123 5.00 10.78 -4.47
C THR A 123 5.62 9.38 -4.46
N ALA A 124 6.91 9.28 -4.18
CA ALA A 124 7.57 7.98 -4.03
C ALA A 124 7.00 7.23 -2.81
N VAL A 125 6.83 5.91 -2.92
CA VAL A 125 6.29 5.06 -1.83
C VAL A 125 7.11 5.22 -0.55
N ILE A 126 8.43 5.30 -0.65
CA ILE A 126 9.32 5.48 0.52
C ILE A 126 9.07 6.83 1.22
N GLU A 127 8.75 7.89 0.50
CA GLU A 127 8.43 9.20 1.08
C GLU A 127 7.05 9.18 1.74
N ALA A 128 6.07 8.52 1.12
CA ALA A 128 4.76 8.31 1.72
C ALA A 128 4.87 7.51 3.03
N ALA A 129 5.70 6.45 3.06
CA ALA A 129 5.97 5.67 4.26
C ALA A 129 6.62 6.51 5.39
N ARG A 130 7.60 7.35 5.05
CA ARG A 130 8.20 8.30 6.01
C ARG A 130 7.17 9.28 6.55
N THR A 131 6.29 9.78 5.70
CA THR A 131 5.21 10.70 6.07
C THR A 131 4.22 10.03 7.03
N ALA A 132 3.78 8.78 6.73
CA ALA A 132 2.93 7.99 7.60
C ALA A 132 3.55 7.74 8.98
N ALA A 133 4.84 7.40 8.99
CA ALA A 133 5.57 7.12 10.22
C ALA A 133 5.73 8.36 11.10
N ARG A 134 6.12 9.51 10.53
CA ARG A 134 6.28 10.78 11.24
C ARG A 134 4.96 11.30 11.81
N ALA A 135 3.90 11.25 11.00
CA ALA A 135 2.57 11.70 11.40
C ALA A 135 1.85 10.67 12.29
N ARG A 136 2.39 9.47 12.47
CA ARG A 136 1.79 8.36 13.23
C ARG A 136 0.38 7.98 12.77
N VAL A 137 0.07 8.20 11.49
CA VAL A 137 -1.22 7.84 10.90
C VAL A 137 -1.21 6.43 10.35
N ARG A 138 -2.36 5.75 10.35
CA ARG A 138 -2.52 4.40 9.80
C ARG A 138 -2.78 4.41 8.30
N GLN A 139 -3.30 5.52 7.78
CA GLN A 139 -3.58 5.72 6.37
C GLN A 139 -3.32 7.17 5.97
N ILE A 140 -2.95 7.36 4.72
CA ILE A 140 -2.70 8.67 4.10
C ILE A 140 -3.65 8.83 2.93
N TYR A 141 -4.28 9.98 2.82
CA TYR A 141 -5.13 10.29 1.68
C TYR A 141 -4.32 10.83 0.53
N VAL A 142 -4.67 10.38 -0.67
CA VAL A 142 -4.01 10.81 -1.90
C VAL A 142 -4.87 11.85 -2.58
N THR A 143 -4.28 13.00 -2.86
CA THR A 143 -4.99 14.13 -3.46
C THR A 143 -4.33 14.58 -4.76
N ASP A 144 -5.12 15.06 -5.70
CA ASP A 144 -4.64 15.69 -6.93
C ASP A 144 -4.11 17.11 -6.68
N HIS A 145 -3.70 17.81 -7.74
CA HIS A 145 -3.19 19.19 -7.67
C HIS A 145 -4.24 20.24 -7.22
N HIS A 146 -5.52 19.86 -7.17
CA HIS A 146 -6.62 20.68 -6.64
C HIS A 146 -7.05 20.27 -5.21
N ASP A 147 -6.25 19.42 -4.54
CA ASP A 147 -6.53 18.82 -3.22
C ASP A 147 -7.77 17.92 -3.19
N ARG A 148 -8.27 17.48 -4.35
CA ARG A 148 -9.38 16.53 -4.44
C ARG A 148 -8.91 15.12 -4.13
N LEU A 149 -9.71 14.39 -3.38
CA LEU A 149 -9.44 13.00 -3.03
C LEU A 149 -9.42 12.10 -4.28
N VAL A 150 -8.28 11.49 -4.57
CA VAL A 150 -8.10 10.52 -5.66
C VAL A 150 -7.79 9.11 -5.19
N GLY A 151 -7.45 8.92 -3.91
CA GLY A 151 -7.17 7.61 -3.35
C GLY A 151 -6.81 7.63 -1.87
N VAL A 152 -6.47 6.46 -1.36
CA VAL A 152 -5.93 6.25 -0.01
C VAL A 152 -4.87 5.17 -0.05
N VAL A 153 -3.86 5.30 0.79
CA VAL A 153 -2.83 4.28 1.04
C VAL A 153 -2.78 4.00 2.53
N THR A 154 -2.87 2.74 2.90
CA THR A 154 -2.74 2.28 4.28
C THR A 154 -1.30 1.89 4.59
N ARG A 155 -0.97 1.76 5.90
CA ARG A 155 0.33 1.21 6.33
C ARG A 155 0.61 -0.16 5.74
N ASN A 156 -0.42 -1.00 5.61
CA ASN A 156 -0.26 -2.34 5.07
C ASN A 156 0.17 -2.32 3.61
N GLU A 157 -0.48 -1.48 2.79
CA GLU A 157 -0.11 -1.30 1.39
C GLU A 157 1.31 -0.72 1.23
N LEU A 158 1.70 0.23 2.13
CA LEU A 158 3.07 0.76 2.15
C LEU A 158 4.08 -0.34 2.53
N LEU A 159 3.79 -1.17 3.54
CA LEU A 159 4.67 -2.27 3.93
C LEU A 159 4.81 -3.30 2.82
N HIS A 160 3.70 -3.71 2.20
CA HIS A 160 3.74 -4.64 1.07
C HIS A 160 4.55 -4.10 -0.12
N ALA A 161 4.47 -2.80 -0.38
CA ALA A 161 5.23 -2.17 -1.45
C ALA A 161 6.72 -1.99 -1.13
N LEU A 162 7.09 -1.94 0.16
CA LEU A 162 8.48 -1.83 0.61
C LEU A 162 9.18 -3.18 0.73
N VAL A 163 8.41 -4.26 0.91
CA VAL A 163 8.92 -5.63 0.89
C VAL A 163 8.79 -6.14 -0.54
N ARG A 164 9.90 -6.47 -1.16
CA ARG A 164 9.85 -7.08 -2.50
C ARG A 164 9.16 -8.45 -2.38
N ASP A 165 8.16 -8.65 -3.20
CA ASP A 165 7.46 -9.91 -3.33
C ASP A 165 8.41 -10.94 -3.97
N ASP A 166 8.29 -12.20 -3.59
CA ASP A 166 9.07 -13.33 -4.13
C ASP A 166 9.00 -13.42 -5.66
N SER A 167 7.90 -12.99 -6.27
CA SER A 167 7.77 -12.93 -7.72
C SER A 167 8.69 -11.89 -8.35
N ALA A 168 8.84 -10.72 -7.73
CA ALA A 168 9.73 -9.67 -8.22
C ALA A 168 11.22 -10.09 -8.13
N ILE A 169 11.59 -10.83 -7.08
CA ILE A 169 12.93 -11.42 -6.94
C ILE A 169 13.15 -12.49 -8.02
N HIS A 170 12.15 -13.37 -8.21
CA HIS A 170 12.18 -14.40 -9.25
C HIS A 170 12.37 -13.80 -10.64
N ASP A 171 11.58 -12.80 -11.01
CA ASP A 171 11.61 -12.15 -12.31
C ASP A 171 12.95 -11.42 -12.53
N GLU A 172 13.51 -10.79 -11.49
CA GLU A 172 14.83 -10.17 -11.58
C GLU A 172 15.92 -11.22 -11.85
N ILE A 173 15.87 -12.37 -11.20
CA ILE A 173 16.83 -13.46 -11.46
C ILE A 173 16.64 -14.00 -12.88
N ALA A 174 15.41 -14.32 -13.27
CA ALA A 174 15.12 -14.93 -14.57
C ALA A 174 15.41 -13.97 -15.74
N ASP A 175 15.03 -12.70 -15.61
CA ASP A 175 15.10 -11.73 -16.71
C ASP A 175 16.40 -10.92 -16.77
N ARG A 176 17.09 -10.74 -15.67
CA ARG A 176 18.34 -9.98 -15.63
C ARG A 176 19.55 -10.87 -15.38
N VAL A 177 19.59 -11.55 -14.21
CA VAL A 177 20.80 -12.26 -13.78
C VAL A 177 21.17 -13.39 -14.72
N LEU A 178 20.21 -14.24 -15.11
CA LEU A 178 20.48 -15.34 -16.03
C LEU A 178 20.92 -14.84 -17.41
N ARG A 179 20.37 -13.72 -17.90
CA ARG A 179 20.79 -13.12 -19.17
C ARG A 179 22.18 -12.49 -19.11
N GLU A 180 22.51 -11.78 -18.03
CA GLU A 180 23.83 -11.16 -17.83
C GLU A 180 24.95 -12.22 -17.76
N LEU A 181 24.64 -13.42 -17.23
CA LEU A 181 25.57 -14.54 -17.12
C LEU A 181 25.52 -15.50 -18.33
N ASP A 182 24.72 -15.19 -19.35
CA ASP A 182 24.51 -16.03 -20.53
C ASP A 182 24.12 -17.48 -20.15
N ILE A 183 23.20 -17.60 -19.15
CA ILE A 183 22.65 -18.87 -18.70
C ILE A 183 21.23 -19.03 -19.25
N PRO A 184 20.97 -20.05 -20.09
CA PRO A 184 19.63 -20.34 -20.57
C PRO A 184 18.68 -20.67 -19.41
N SER A 185 17.48 -20.08 -19.39
CA SER A 185 16.46 -20.35 -18.38
C SER A 185 16.00 -21.82 -18.33
N SER A 186 16.27 -22.59 -19.37
CA SER A 186 16.01 -24.04 -19.40
C SER A 186 17.00 -24.86 -18.56
N GLN A 187 18.18 -24.33 -18.26
CA GLN A 187 19.22 -25.02 -17.49
C GLN A 187 19.11 -24.82 -15.98
N VAL A 188 18.40 -23.75 -15.54
CA VAL A 188 18.26 -23.40 -14.13
C VAL A 188 16.80 -23.14 -13.80
N ARG A 189 16.30 -23.79 -12.77
CA ARG A 189 15.02 -23.51 -12.18
C ARG A 189 15.23 -22.67 -10.92
N VAL A 190 14.60 -21.50 -10.89
CA VAL A 190 14.61 -20.57 -9.78
C VAL A 190 13.29 -20.70 -9.02
N ARG A 191 13.35 -20.84 -7.72
CA ARG A 191 12.19 -20.76 -6.83
C ARG A 191 12.49 -19.79 -5.72
N VAL A 192 11.57 -18.90 -5.42
CA VAL A 192 11.70 -17.93 -4.33
C VAL A 192 10.56 -18.16 -3.34
N ARG A 193 10.89 -18.15 -2.05
CA ARG A 193 9.91 -18.25 -0.97
C ARG A 193 10.38 -17.45 0.25
N ASN A 194 9.63 -16.41 0.61
CA ASN A 194 9.96 -15.51 1.74
C ASN A 194 11.39 -14.96 1.66
N GLY A 195 11.86 -14.58 0.47
CA GLY A 195 13.22 -14.10 0.24
C GLY A 195 14.32 -15.18 0.21
N VAL A 196 13.97 -16.45 0.43
CA VAL A 196 14.90 -17.60 0.23
C VAL A 196 14.84 -18.03 -1.23
N VAL A 197 15.98 -18.02 -1.91
CA VAL A 197 16.11 -18.41 -3.32
C VAL A 197 16.69 -19.81 -3.41
N THR A 198 15.95 -20.75 -3.98
CA THR A 198 16.41 -22.09 -4.29
C THR A 198 16.76 -22.18 -5.77
N LEU A 199 18.00 -22.53 -6.09
CA LEU A 199 18.53 -22.73 -7.43
C LEU A 199 18.72 -24.23 -7.68
N THR A 200 18.10 -24.76 -8.74
CA THR A 200 18.25 -26.17 -9.14
C THR A 200 18.54 -26.27 -10.64
N GLY A 201 19.35 -27.22 -11.03
CA GLY A 201 19.75 -27.41 -12.43
C GLY A 201 21.18 -27.91 -12.56
N ALA A 202 21.77 -27.81 -13.75
CA ALA A 202 23.12 -28.28 -14.01
C ALA A 202 23.92 -27.22 -14.78
N LEU A 203 25.06 -26.82 -14.21
CA LEU A 203 25.96 -25.80 -14.74
C LEU A 203 27.41 -26.19 -14.47
N ASN A 204 28.38 -25.58 -15.19
CA ASN A 204 29.77 -25.70 -14.78
C ASN A 204 30.08 -24.90 -13.50
N ALA A 205 31.15 -25.28 -12.78
CA ALA A 205 31.54 -24.69 -11.51
C ALA A 205 31.66 -23.16 -11.54
N ALA A 206 32.23 -22.59 -12.60
CA ALA A 206 32.38 -21.13 -12.74
C ALA A 206 31.04 -20.40 -12.84
N ARG A 207 30.08 -20.96 -13.57
CA ARG A 207 28.71 -20.39 -13.69
C ARG A 207 27.90 -20.55 -12.42
N ILE A 208 28.08 -21.67 -11.68
CA ILE A 208 27.46 -21.87 -10.36
C ILE A 208 27.91 -20.76 -9.41
N ALA A 209 29.22 -20.54 -9.26
CA ALA A 209 29.76 -19.51 -8.40
C ALA A 209 29.26 -18.09 -8.80
N ALA A 210 29.32 -17.77 -10.09
CA ALA A 210 28.88 -16.46 -10.58
C ALA A 210 27.37 -16.21 -10.34
N LEU A 211 26.52 -17.23 -10.58
CA LEU A 211 25.08 -17.14 -10.37
C LEU A 211 24.75 -16.97 -8.88
N THR A 212 25.32 -17.82 -8.02
CA THR A 212 25.10 -17.78 -6.58
C THR A 212 25.53 -16.42 -5.99
N ASP A 213 26.68 -15.89 -6.42
CA ASP A 213 27.16 -14.58 -5.99
C ASP A 213 26.29 -13.43 -6.50
N ALA A 214 25.81 -13.52 -7.74
CA ALA A 214 24.93 -12.50 -8.29
C ALA A 214 23.58 -12.49 -7.58
N VAL A 215 23.00 -13.65 -7.26
CA VAL A 215 21.72 -13.77 -6.55
C VAL A 215 21.85 -13.28 -5.10
N LYS A 216 22.95 -13.58 -4.39
CA LYS A 216 23.20 -13.07 -3.04
C LYS A 216 23.28 -11.54 -2.95
N ARG A 217 23.59 -10.86 -4.04
CA ARG A 217 23.64 -9.38 -4.11
C ARG A 217 22.29 -8.72 -4.40
N ILE A 218 21.26 -9.50 -4.69
CA ILE A 218 19.91 -8.95 -4.93
C ILE A 218 19.34 -8.50 -3.58
N ALA A 219 18.79 -7.30 -3.54
CA ALA A 219 18.11 -6.78 -2.37
C ALA A 219 16.92 -7.68 -2.00
N ASP A 220 16.70 -7.87 -0.69
CA ASP A 220 15.63 -8.68 -0.12
C ASP A 220 15.79 -10.22 -0.29
N VAL A 221 16.89 -10.69 -0.89
CA VAL A 221 17.31 -12.09 -0.79
C VAL A 221 17.94 -12.31 0.59
N SER A 222 17.31 -13.16 1.40
CA SER A 222 17.78 -13.49 2.76
C SER A 222 18.74 -14.67 2.80
N GLU A 223 18.52 -15.64 1.88
CA GLU A 223 19.28 -16.87 1.80
C GLU A 223 19.26 -17.44 0.38
N VAL A 224 20.31 -18.16 -0.01
CA VAL A 224 20.39 -18.85 -1.29
C VAL A 224 20.72 -20.31 -1.05
N ASP A 225 19.75 -21.19 -1.33
CA ASP A 225 19.89 -22.63 -1.36
C ASP A 225 20.44 -23.05 -2.74
N ASP A 226 21.72 -23.31 -2.82
CA ASP A 226 22.38 -23.76 -4.03
C ASP A 226 22.29 -25.30 -4.12
N LEU A 227 21.36 -25.77 -4.94
CA LEU A 227 21.16 -27.18 -5.26
C LEU A 227 21.51 -27.47 -6.73
N LEU A 228 22.43 -26.68 -7.30
CA LEU A 228 22.94 -26.88 -8.64
C LEU A 228 23.93 -28.06 -8.70
N THR A 229 23.90 -28.79 -9.79
CA THR A 229 24.81 -29.91 -10.05
C THR A 229 25.89 -29.47 -11.02
N GLU A 230 27.15 -29.83 -10.74
CA GLU A 230 28.27 -29.55 -11.63
C GLU A 230 28.31 -30.54 -12.80
N ILE A 231 28.50 -29.97 -14.04
CA ILE A 231 28.68 -30.73 -15.30
C ILE A 231 29.92 -30.32 -16.04
#